data_659149c0d22058d832bc925ab31ee1cc
#
_entry.id   659149c0d22058d832bc925ab31ee1cc
#
_cell.length_a   1.000
_cell.length_b   1.000
_cell.length_c   1.000
_cell.angle_alpha   90.00
_cell.angle_beta   90.00
_cell.angle_gamma   90.00
#
_symmetry.space_group_name_H-M   'P 1'
#
loop_
_entity.id
_entity.type
_entity.pdbx_description
1 polymer ?
#
loop_
_entity_poly.entity_id
_entity_poly.type
_entity_poly.pdbx_seq_one_letter_code
_entity_poly.pdbx_strand_id
1 'polypeptide(L)'
;MINFQTSPEQYHHWKLTIDGAVANLSMDVQEDETLAEGYKLKLNSYDLGVDIELADAIQRIRFEHPEVKVVVLTSLKPRIFCAGANIYMLGTSSHAFKVNFCKFTNETRCAIEDDSHHSGRRYVAALNGTASGGGYELAIACDEIYLVDDGNSAVSLPEVPLLGVLPGTGGLTRLVDKRKIRRDRADVFSTLAEGLKGKRAKEWGLIDDSFPTSKFQESIDARVQKIAGANGDSQPRTGIKLNPLQVEIKPAGLEYKYVNVIFNREQRYADLTMHGPDADLPTSADEIQKLGGSYWPLQAYRELDDALLYMRVNEPEIGLACIRTTGNIDDVLAVDKTLLANKDNWLVREIILYMARVLRRLDLTAKSFFAIIEPGSCFAGNLLELMLASDRSYMLNNPDERIELALSELNHGALPMSNGLARLQSRLRRRSRALFCFHTITTGTARTSARIILWSMR
;
A
#
# COMPACT_ATOMS: atom_id res chain seq x y z
N MET A 1 17.03 -10.38 -10.03
CA MET A 1 15.56 -10.46 -9.84
C MET A 1 15.28 -10.01 -8.42
N ILE A 2 14.33 -9.08 -8.23
CA ILE A 2 13.96 -8.54 -6.92
C ILE A 2 12.75 -9.33 -6.41
N ASN A 3 12.86 -9.88 -5.19
CA ASN A 3 11.80 -10.57 -4.49
C ASN A 3 11.14 -9.60 -3.49
N PHE A 4 9.81 -9.52 -3.52
CA PHE A 4 9.04 -8.67 -2.59
C PHE A 4 8.53 -9.43 -1.37
N GLN A 5 8.73 -10.74 -1.32
CA GLN A 5 8.36 -11.56 -0.17
C GLN A 5 9.53 -11.62 0.83
N THR A 6 9.23 -11.33 2.09
CA THR A 6 10.17 -11.40 3.19
C THR A 6 9.44 -11.74 4.51
N SER A 7 10.16 -11.87 5.60
CA SER A 7 9.61 -12.11 6.95
C SER A 7 10.54 -11.52 8.01
N PRO A 8 10.06 -11.29 9.23
CA PRO A 8 10.88 -10.68 10.29
C PRO A 8 12.18 -11.42 10.57
N GLU A 9 12.22 -12.74 10.36
CA GLU A 9 13.42 -13.57 10.52
C GLU A 9 14.45 -13.36 9.40
N GLN A 10 14.03 -12.74 8.30
CA GLN A 10 14.85 -12.48 7.11
C GLN A 10 15.23 -11.00 6.96
N TYR A 11 14.73 -10.13 7.86
CA TYR A 11 15.07 -8.71 7.79
C TYR A 11 16.54 -8.44 8.07
N HIS A 12 17.19 -7.68 7.21
CA HIS A 12 18.55 -7.19 7.38
C HIS A 12 18.61 -5.77 7.93
N HIS A 13 17.58 -4.97 7.65
CA HIS A 13 17.60 -3.51 7.82
C HIS A 13 16.63 -3.02 8.90
N TRP A 14 15.58 -3.80 9.20
CA TRP A 14 14.58 -3.44 10.18
C TRP A 14 14.51 -4.48 11.29
N LYS A 15 14.28 -4.00 12.50
CA LYS A 15 13.98 -4.85 13.64
C LYS A 15 12.58 -4.54 14.13
N LEU A 16 11.67 -5.52 14.03
CA LEU A 16 10.34 -5.47 14.58
C LEU A 16 10.31 -6.13 15.96
N THR A 17 9.84 -5.41 16.98
CA THR A 17 9.57 -5.98 18.30
C THR A 17 8.19 -5.54 18.78
N ILE A 18 7.46 -6.48 19.39
CA ILE A 18 6.13 -6.24 19.93
C ILE A 18 6.18 -6.31 21.45
N ASP A 19 5.67 -5.31 22.12
CA ASP A 19 5.52 -5.25 23.58
C ASP A 19 4.09 -4.82 23.91
N GLY A 20 3.20 -5.79 24.08
CA GLY A 20 1.78 -5.58 24.32
C GLY A 20 1.14 -4.73 23.23
N ALA A 21 0.68 -3.52 23.58
CA ALA A 21 0.03 -2.60 22.65
C ALA A 21 1.00 -1.74 21.83
N VAL A 22 2.29 -1.95 21.93
CA VAL A 22 3.34 -1.14 21.27
C VAL A 22 4.18 -2.02 20.35
N ALA A 23 4.30 -1.61 19.08
CA ALA A 23 5.28 -2.14 18.16
C ALA A 23 6.43 -1.16 17.98
N ASN A 24 7.67 -1.65 18.05
CA ASN A 24 8.85 -0.86 17.73
C ASN A 24 9.42 -1.34 16.39
N LEU A 25 9.50 -0.42 15.44
CA LEU A 25 10.20 -0.58 14.16
C LEU A 25 11.50 0.22 14.22
N SER A 26 12.59 -0.48 14.45
CA SER A 26 13.92 0.12 14.60
C SER A 26 14.72 -0.08 13.31
N MET A 27 15.12 1.02 12.69
CA MET A 27 15.95 1.02 11.49
C MET A 27 17.43 0.79 11.86
N ASP A 28 18.05 -0.23 11.30
CA ASP A 28 19.47 -0.55 11.42
C ASP A 28 20.01 -1.04 10.08
N VAL A 29 20.06 -0.15 9.12
CA VAL A 29 20.42 -0.50 7.74
C VAL A 29 21.84 -1.06 7.68
N GLN A 30 21.99 -2.28 7.19
CA GLN A 30 23.27 -2.92 6.96
C GLN A 30 23.87 -2.37 5.67
N GLU A 31 25.07 -1.75 5.79
CA GLU A 31 25.63 -0.94 4.71
C GLU A 31 25.97 -1.74 3.44
N ASP A 32 26.33 -3.01 3.61
CA ASP A 32 26.78 -3.90 2.54
C ASP A 32 25.66 -4.82 2.00
N GLU A 33 24.49 -4.86 2.66
CA GLU A 33 23.32 -5.64 2.24
C GLU A 33 22.47 -4.82 1.26
N THR A 34 22.93 -4.72 0.03
CA THR A 34 22.32 -3.93 -1.04
C THR A 34 21.62 -4.82 -2.08
N LEU A 35 20.58 -4.31 -2.72
CA LEU A 35 19.90 -5.04 -3.82
C LEU A 35 20.73 -5.15 -5.11
N ALA A 36 21.76 -4.33 -5.28
CA ALA A 36 22.66 -4.35 -6.42
C ALA A 36 24.08 -3.95 -6.00
N GLU A 37 25.05 -4.36 -6.80
CA GLU A 37 26.44 -3.97 -6.61
C GLU A 37 26.67 -2.49 -6.90
N GLY A 38 27.78 -1.93 -6.39
CA GLY A 38 28.28 -0.61 -6.74
C GLY A 38 27.89 0.53 -5.81
N TYR A 39 27.14 0.27 -4.73
CA TYR A 39 26.87 1.27 -3.70
C TYR A 39 26.84 0.66 -2.30
N LYS A 40 26.81 1.51 -1.26
CA LYS A 40 26.63 1.14 0.15
C LYS A 40 25.56 1.98 0.79
N LEU A 41 24.83 1.41 1.73
CA LEU A 41 23.70 2.05 2.44
C LEU A 41 24.17 2.78 3.71
N LYS A 42 25.05 3.78 3.55
CA LYS A 42 25.58 4.54 4.68
C LYS A 42 24.53 5.43 5.34
N LEU A 43 24.69 5.69 6.63
CA LEU A 43 23.85 6.63 7.40
C LEU A 43 22.35 6.27 7.36
N ASN A 44 22.03 4.98 7.42
CA ASN A 44 20.64 4.52 7.22
C ASN A 44 20.01 5.07 5.93
N SER A 45 20.81 5.33 4.87
CA SER A 45 20.22 5.52 3.55
C SER A 45 19.58 4.21 3.07
N TYR A 46 18.59 4.31 2.21
CA TYR A 46 17.83 3.15 1.80
C TYR A 46 17.75 2.96 0.30
N ASP A 47 17.66 1.72 -0.11
CA ASP A 47 17.21 1.26 -1.42
C ASP A 47 15.83 0.58 -1.32
N LEU A 48 15.43 -0.09 -2.38
CA LEU A 48 14.14 -0.79 -2.40
C LEU A 48 14.06 -1.94 -1.38
N GLY A 49 15.17 -2.60 -1.05
CA GLY A 49 15.21 -3.69 -0.07
C GLY A 49 14.80 -3.25 1.32
N VAL A 50 15.30 -2.10 1.75
CA VAL A 50 14.92 -1.51 3.05
C VAL A 50 13.41 -1.21 3.12
N ASP A 51 12.83 -0.70 2.03
CA ASP A 51 11.39 -0.40 1.98
C ASP A 51 10.52 -1.67 1.83
N ILE A 52 11.03 -2.74 1.22
CA ILE A 52 10.34 -4.05 1.17
C ILE A 52 10.13 -4.59 2.59
N GLU A 53 11.16 -4.57 3.43
CA GLU A 53 11.06 -5.01 4.82
C GLU A 53 10.08 -4.13 5.62
N LEU A 54 10.14 -2.81 5.44
CA LEU A 54 9.20 -1.90 6.10
C LEU A 54 7.75 -2.15 5.67
N ALA A 55 7.50 -2.37 4.39
CA ALA A 55 6.17 -2.66 3.86
C ALA A 55 5.61 -3.98 4.44
N ASP A 56 6.43 -5.03 4.50
CA ASP A 56 6.06 -6.31 5.11
C ASP A 56 5.79 -6.14 6.61
N ALA A 57 6.65 -5.42 7.35
CA ALA A 57 6.48 -5.18 8.78
C ALA A 57 5.16 -4.46 9.10
N ILE A 58 4.81 -3.40 8.34
CA ILE A 58 3.54 -2.70 8.50
C ILE A 58 2.35 -3.64 8.25
N GLN A 59 2.44 -4.47 7.21
CA GLN A 59 1.38 -5.42 6.90
C GLN A 59 1.22 -6.49 7.97
N ARG A 60 2.33 -7.02 8.54
CA ARG A 60 2.28 -7.97 9.67
C ARG A 60 1.70 -7.35 10.92
N ILE A 61 2.08 -6.14 11.28
CA ILE A 61 1.47 -5.43 12.41
C ILE A 61 -0.05 -5.37 12.25
N ARG A 62 -0.56 -5.12 11.03
CA ARG A 62 -2.01 -5.01 10.77
C ARG A 62 -2.73 -6.35 10.92
N PHE A 63 -2.16 -7.44 10.47
CA PHE A 63 -2.82 -8.74 10.42
C PHE A 63 -2.41 -9.69 11.56
N GLU A 64 -1.13 -9.70 11.94
CA GLU A 64 -0.61 -10.63 12.94
C GLU A 64 -0.70 -10.06 14.37
N HIS A 65 -0.69 -8.70 14.50
CA HIS A 65 -0.66 -7.99 15.78
C HIS A 65 -1.79 -6.97 15.94
N PRO A 66 -3.07 -7.39 15.88
CA PRO A 66 -4.20 -6.47 15.98
C PRO A 66 -4.35 -5.82 17.37
N GLU A 67 -3.63 -6.29 18.39
CA GLU A 67 -3.52 -5.71 19.73
C GLU A 67 -2.68 -4.44 19.75
N VAL A 68 -1.80 -4.23 18.77
CA VAL A 68 -0.94 -3.06 18.68
C VAL A 68 -1.76 -1.80 18.42
N LYS A 69 -1.57 -0.80 19.27
CA LYS A 69 -2.21 0.52 19.20
C LYS A 69 -1.24 1.63 18.79
N VAL A 70 0.05 1.45 19.07
CA VAL A 70 1.11 2.42 18.77
C VAL A 70 2.26 1.73 18.07
N VAL A 71 2.72 2.34 16.98
CA VAL A 71 3.92 1.92 16.26
C VAL A 71 4.96 3.03 16.39
N VAL A 72 6.12 2.70 16.93
CA VAL A 72 7.25 3.64 17.09
C VAL A 72 8.29 3.35 16.02
N LEU A 73 8.58 4.32 15.18
CA LEU A 73 9.68 4.27 14.22
C LEU A 73 10.89 5.01 14.79
N THR A 74 12.02 4.32 14.91
CA THR A 74 13.28 4.89 15.41
C THR A 74 14.48 4.29 14.68
N SER A 75 15.70 4.69 15.06
CA SER A 75 16.95 4.16 14.51
C SER A 75 17.82 3.58 15.63
N LEU A 76 18.52 2.50 15.32
CA LEU A 76 19.56 1.94 16.22
C LEU A 76 20.93 2.58 16.00
N LYS A 77 21.09 3.37 14.91
CA LYS A 77 22.35 4.07 14.66
C LYS A 77 22.39 5.39 15.44
N PRO A 78 23.55 5.72 16.05
CA PRO A 78 23.69 6.96 16.82
C PRO A 78 23.66 8.19 15.93
N ARG A 79 22.94 9.23 16.35
CA ARG A 79 22.90 10.57 15.73
C ARG A 79 22.37 10.63 14.30
N ILE A 80 21.82 9.55 13.80
CA ILE A 80 21.17 9.51 12.49
C ILE A 80 19.89 8.69 12.58
N PHE A 81 18.79 9.27 12.16
CA PHE A 81 17.57 8.52 11.92
C PHE A 81 17.65 7.88 10.53
N CYS A 82 17.70 8.70 9.48
CA CYS A 82 17.79 8.22 8.11
C CYS A 82 18.23 9.34 7.16
N ALA A 83 19.23 9.06 6.33
CA ALA A 83 19.72 10.01 5.33
C ALA A 83 18.86 10.04 4.04
N GLY A 84 17.82 9.22 3.94
CA GLY A 84 16.94 9.15 2.79
C GLY A 84 17.37 8.14 1.73
N ALA A 85 16.80 8.25 0.52
CA ALA A 85 17.12 7.36 -0.58
C ALA A 85 18.61 7.42 -0.94
N ASN A 86 19.18 6.26 -1.24
CA ASN A 86 20.61 6.19 -1.60
C ASN A 86 20.89 6.88 -2.93
N ILE A 87 21.66 7.97 -2.90
CA ILE A 87 21.95 8.81 -4.08
C ILE A 87 22.79 8.09 -5.15
N TYR A 88 23.67 7.17 -4.75
CA TYR A 88 24.48 6.38 -5.69
C TYR A 88 23.61 5.37 -6.42
N MET A 89 22.74 4.66 -5.71
CA MET A 89 21.72 3.79 -6.31
C MET A 89 20.86 4.59 -7.31
N LEU A 90 20.36 5.76 -6.90
CA LEU A 90 19.58 6.63 -7.79
C LEU A 90 20.41 7.08 -9.01
N GLY A 91 21.70 7.43 -8.83
CA GLY A 91 22.58 7.87 -9.90
C GLY A 91 22.80 6.80 -10.98
N THR A 92 22.88 5.54 -10.60
CA THR A 92 23.20 4.41 -11.49
C THR A 92 21.97 3.69 -12.04
N SER A 93 20.78 3.91 -11.45
CA SER A 93 19.54 3.22 -11.84
C SER A 93 18.92 3.80 -13.11
N SER A 94 18.18 2.95 -13.84
CA SER A 94 17.35 3.39 -14.96
C SER A 94 16.21 4.31 -14.51
N HIS A 95 15.68 5.11 -15.43
CA HIS A 95 14.52 5.97 -15.13
C HIS A 95 13.31 5.14 -14.68
N ALA A 96 13.03 4.04 -15.34
CA ALA A 96 11.90 3.15 -14.97
C ALA A 96 12.05 2.61 -13.54
N PHE A 97 13.26 2.22 -13.14
CA PHE A 97 13.53 1.77 -11.77
C PHE A 97 13.29 2.90 -10.75
N LYS A 98 13.83 4.11 -11.00
CA LYS A 98 13.62 5.28 -10.12
C LYS A 98 12.15 5.58 -9.89
N VAL A 99 11.34 5.58 -10.96
CA VAL A 99 9.89 5.82 -10.88
C VAL A 99 9.21 4.74 -10.05
N ASN A 100 9.51 3.47 -10.28
CA ASN A 100 8.90 2.37 -9.54
C ASN A 100 9.37 2.31 -8.08
N PHE A 101 10.63 2.63 -7.80
CA PHE A 101 11.16 2.82 -6.46
C PHE A 101 10.39 3.92 -5.71
N CYS A 102 10.27 5.13 -6.27
CA CYS A 102 9.53 6.22 -5.63
C CYS A 102 8.04 5.86 -5.42
N LYS A 103 7.42 5.15 -6.36
CA LYS A 103 6.03 4.68 -6.22
C LYS A 103 5.90 3.71 -5.05
N PHE A 104 6.72 2.67 -4.98
CA PHE A 104 6.67 1.68 -3.91
C PHE A 104 6.92 2.33 -2.55
N THR A 105 7.96 3.15 -2.45
CA THR A 105 8.30 3.91 -1.25
C THR A 105 7.13 4.78 -0.78
N ASN A 106 6.47 5.52 -1.70
CA ASN A 106 5.32 6.33 -1.33
C ASN A 106 4.08 5.49 -0.97
N GLU A 107 3.87 4.35 -1.64
CA GLU A 107 2.80 3.41 -1.30
C GLU A 107 2.95 2.86 0.14
N THR A 108 4.20 2.62 0.59
CA THR A 108 4.50 2.23 1.98
C THR A 108 4.15 3.36 2.96
N ARG A 109 4.48 4.64 2.65
CA ARG A 109 4.08 5.79 3.48
C ARG A 109 2.56 5.96 3.51
N CYS A 110 1.89 5.78 2.38
CA CYS A 110 0.42 5.78 2.32
C CYS A 110 -0.20 4.63 3.13
N ALA A 111 0.48 3.47 3.24
CA ALA A 111 0.00 2.36 4.07
C ALA A 111 0.05 2.70 5.57
N ILE A 112 1.06 3.47 6.05
CA ILE A 112 1.12 4.02 7.40
C ILE A 112 -0.09 4.93 7.66
N GLU A 113 -0.35 5.87 6.75
CA GLU A 113 -1.46 6.81 6.87
C GLU A 113 -2.83 6.12 6.81
N ASP A 114 -2.98 5.11 5.94
CA ASP A 114 -4.18 4.29 5.83
C ASP A 114 -4.45 3.50 7.12
N ASP A 115 -3.41 2.93 7.74
CA ASP A 115 -3.51 2.21 9.00
C ASP A 115 -3.92 3.14 10.16
N SER A 116 -3.26 4.28 10.25
CA SER A 116 -3.61 5.30 11.25
C SER A 116 -5.05 5.78 11.11
N HIS A 117 -5.50 6.04 9.88
CA HIS A 117 -6.81 6.60 9.60
C HIS A 117 -7.96 5.58 9.76
N HIS A 118 -7.76 4.35 9.30
CA HIS A 118 -8.84 3.36 9.21
C HIS A 118 -8.80 2.27 10.29
N SER A 119 -7.60 1.92 10.79
CA SER A 119 -7.45 0.83 11.78
C SER A 119 -7.24 1.34 13.20
N GLY A 120 -7.04 2.66 13.37
CA GLY A 120 -6.97 3.34 14.65
C GLY A 120 -5.63 3.21 15.36
N ARG A 121 -4.58 2.70 14.70
CA ARG A 121 -3.20 2.74 15.22
C ARG A 121 -2.64 4.15 15.13
N ARG A 122 -1.65 4.44 15.97
CA ARG A 122 -0.92 5.71 15.94
C ARG A 122 0.55 5.44 15.68
N TYR A 123 1.11 6.18 14.75
CA TYR A 123 2.51 6.09 14.37
C TYR A 123 3.31 7.26 14.94
N VAL A 124 4.38 6.95 15.66
CA VAL A 124 5.27 7.93 16.30
C VAL A 124 6.66 7.81 15.68
N ALA A 125 7.14 8.86 15.04
CA ALA A 125 8.51 8.94 14.58
C ALA A 125 9.40 9.53 15.71
N ALA A 126 10.23 8.66 16.31
CA ALA A 126 11.19 9.04 17.35
C ALA A 126 12.57 9.23 16.70
N LEU A 127 12.85 10.46 16.27
CA LEU A 127 14.06 10.83 15.53
C LEU A 127 15.22 11.03 16.50
N ASN A 128 15.96 9.96 16.78
CA ASN A 128 17.17 9.98 17.62
C ASN A 128 18.39 10.61 16.97
N GLY A 129 18.20 11.21 15.79
CA GLY A 129 19.22 11.87 14.98
C GLY A 129 18.60 12.55 13.76
N THR A 130 19.46 13.02 12.87
CA THR A 130 19.05 13.71 11.63
C THR A 130 18.16 12.81 10.76
N ALA A 131 17.07 13.40 10.25
CA ALA A 131 16.19 12.81 9.23
C ALA A 131 16.18 13.69 7.99
N SER A 132 16.70 13.18 6.88
CA SER A 132 16.92 13.96 5.66
C SER A 132 16.23 13.31 4.47
N GLY A 133 15.70 14.11 3.56
CA GLY A 133 15.07 13.64 2.33
C GLY A 133 14.01 12.60 2.60
N GLY A 134 14.08 11.46 1.92
CA GLY A 134 13.16 10.34 2.13
C GLY A 134 13.09 9.81 3.57
N GLY A 135 14.11 10.06 4.40
CA GLY A 135 14.06 9.76 5.83
C GLY A 135 13.09 10.68 6.58
N TYR A 136 13.06 11.97 6.23
CA TYR A 136 12.05 12.87 6.77
C TYR A 136 10.68 12.64 6.10
N GLU A 137 10.63 12.26 4.82
CA GLU A 137 9.38 11.84 4.17
C GLU A 137 8.72 10.64 4.86
N LEU A 138 9.52 9.70 5.43
CA LEU A 138 9.01 8.62 6.26
C LEU A 138 8.43 9.17 7.58
N ALA A 139 9.15 10.08 8.24
CA ALA A 139 8.69 10.69 9.51
C ALA A 139 7.37 11.44 9.35
N ILE A 140 7.20 12.24 8.29
CA ILE A 140 5.95 12.99 8.06
C ILE A 140 4.76 12.12 7.64
N ALA A 141 4.98 10.86 7.29
CA ALA A 141 3.90 9.89 7.13
C ALA A 141 3.33 9.42 8.49
N CYS A 142 4.10 9.55 9.58
CA CYS A 142 3.64 9.26 10.94
C CYS A 142 2.65 10.31 11.47
N ASP A 143 1.97 9.99 12.56
CA ASP A 143 1.03 10.92 13.21
C ASP A 143 1.74 11.98 14.06
N GLU A 144 2.82 11.58 14.73
CA GLU A 144 3.61 12.45 15.60
C GLU A 144 5.10 12.30 15.31
N ILE A 145 5.84 13.40 15.40
CA ILE A 145 7.28 13.46 15.11
C ILE A 145 7.99 14.14 16.26
N TYR A 146 8.93 13.43 16.87
CA TYR A 146 9.78 13.93 17.95
C TYR A 146 11.24 13.89 17.57
N LEU A 147 11.97 14.99 17.76
CA LEU A 147 13.38 15.11 17.39
C LEU A 147 14.25 15.22 18.65
N VAL A 148 15.37 14.53 18.67
CA VAL A 148 16.39 14.76 19.70
C VAL A 148 16.98 16.17 19.53
N ASP A 149 17.07 16.91 20.63
CA ASP A 149 17.73 18.22 20.68
C ASP A 149 19.16 18.06 21.22
N ASP A 150 20.06 17.72 20.32
CA ASP A 150 21.50 17.53 20.57
C ASP A 150 22.35 18.67 19.96
N GLY A 151 21.70 19.73 19.45
CA GLY A 151 22.33 20.86 18.78
C GLY A 151 22.75 20.58 17.34
N ASN A 152 22.71 19.34 16.86
CA ASN A 152 23.15 18.95 15.52
C ASN A 152 22.03 18.34 14.67
N SER A 153 21.17 17.54 15.28
CA SER A 153 20.10 16.83 14.58
C SER A 153 19.08 17.79 13.95
N ALA A 154 18.73 17.53 12.70
CA ALA A 154 17.85 18.34 11.89
C ALA A 154 16.87 17.48 11.08
N VAL A 155 15.77 18.11 10.66
CA VAL A 155 14.89 17.59 9.60
C VAL A 155 15.08 18.41 8.34
N SER A 156 15.13 17.77 7.16
CA SER A 156 15.36 18.47 5.89
C SER A 156 14.74 17.73 4.69
N LEU A 157 14.44 18.51 3.63
CA LEU A 157 14.12 17.99 2.28
C LEU A 157 15.13 18.62 1.29
N PRO A 158 16.37 18.10 1.25
CA PRO A 158 17.48 18.76 0.55
C PRO A 158 17.57 18.37 -0.93
N GLU A 159 16.55 17.73 -1.50
CA GLU A 159 16.58 17.20 -2.86
C GLU A 159 16.79 18.29 -3.92
N VAL A 160 16.12 19.44 -3.75
CA VAL A 160 16.25 20.56 -4.70
C VAL A 160 17.67 21.13 -4.71
N PRO A 161 18.24 21.57 -3.57
CA PRO A 161 19.58 22.17 -3.58
C PRO A 161 20.72 21.19 -3.88
N LEU A 162 20.58 19.90 -3.54
CA LEU A 162 21.65 18.92 -3.70
C LEU A 162 21.54 18.10 -4.98
N LEU A 163 20.33 17.80 -5.44
CA LEU A 163 20.09 16.86 -6.54
C LEU A 163 19.36 17.50 -7.73
N GLY A 164 18.83 18.73 -7.58
CA GLY A 164 18.05 19.38 -8.63
C GLY A 164 16.72 18.70 -8.94
N VAL A 165 16.18 17.92 -7.98
CA VAL A 165 14.90 17.21 -8.11
C VAL A 165 13.98 17.54 -6.93
N LEU A 166 12.68 17.29 -7.08
CA LEU A 166 11.73 17.42 -5.98
C LEU A 166 11.75 16.15 -5.08
N PRO A 167 11.39 16.28 -3.78
CA PRO A 167 11.12 15.13 -2.93
C PRO A 167 10.13 14.17 -3.60
N GLY A 168 10.55 12.90 -3.80
CA GLY A 168 9.88 11.96 -4.71
C GLY A 168 8.80 11.10 -4.06
N THR A 169 8.67 11.11 -2.71
CA THR A 169 7.77 10.21 -1.98
C THR A 169 6.69 10.93 -1.18
N GLY A 170 6.24 12.07 -1.71
CA GLY A 170 5.06 12.80 -1.20
C GLY A 170 5.38 13.82 -0.09
N GLY A 171 6.65 14.14 0.14
CA GLY A 171 7.07 15.07 1.20
C GLY A 171 6.44 16.44 1.10
N LEU A 172 6.48 17.07 -0.07
CA LEU A 172 5.89 18.40 -0.28
C LEU A 172 4.38 18.43 -0.04
N THR A 173 3.67 17.42 -0.51
CA THR A 173 2.22 17.30 -0.28
C THR A 173 1.92 17.15 1.21
N ARG A 174 2.66 16.28 1.92
CA ARG A 174 2.45 16.08 3.36
C ARG A 174 2.82 17.29 4.19
N LEU A 175 3.83 18.08 3.80
CA LEU A 175 4.14 19.35 4.49
C LEU A 175 2.93 20.29 4.49
N VAL A 176 2.27 20.46 3.33
CA VAL A 176 1.16 21.41 3.19
C VAL A 176 -0.16 20.78 3.64
N ASP A 177 -0.48 19.58 3.17
CA ASP A 177 -1.81 19.01 3.37
C ASP A 177 -1.97 18.29 4.72
N LYS A 178 -0.92 17.63 5.23
CA LYS A 178 -0.96 16.91 6.51
C LYS A 178 -0.45 17.76 7.66
N ARG A 179 0.77 18.31 7.54
CA ARG A 179 1.40 19.13 8.60
C ARG A 179 0.85 20.57 8.65
N LYS A 180 0.05 21.00 7.66
CA LYS A 180 -0.55 22.33 7.56
C LYS A 180 0.48 23.47 7.57
N ILE A 181 1.68 23.21 7.07
CA ILE A 181 2.71 24.22 6.96
C ILE A 181 2.32 25.22 5.87
N ARG A 182 2.47 26.51 6.15
CA ARG A 182 2.26 27.57 5.16
C ARG A 182 3.12 27.31 3.94
N ARG A 183 2.56 27.48 2.74
CA ARG A 183 3.24 27.18 1.47
C ARG A 183 4.58 27.90 1.33
N ASP A 184 4.66 29.19 1.70
CA ASP A 184 5.89 29.96 1.65
C ASP A 184 7.01 29.37 2.54
N ARG A 185 6.65 28.84 3.71
CA ARG A 185 7.60 28.14 4.58
C ARG A 185 8.00 26.78 4.02
N ALA A 186 7.07 26.06 3.42
CA ALA A 186 7.37 24.79 2.74
C ALA A 186 8.33 25.00 1.55
N ASP A 187 8.12 26.06 0.77
CA ASP A 187 8.99 26.43 -0.35
C ASP A 187 10.39 26.76 0.14
N VAL A 188 10.53 27.61 1.18
CA VAL A 188 11.84 27.92 1.77
C VAL A 188 12.49 26.67 2.36
N PHE A 189 11.76 25.86 3.13
CA PHE A 189 12.28 24.65 3.75
C PHE A 189 12.86 23.67 2.71
N SER A 190 12.21 23.52 1.56
CA SER A 190 12.67 22.65 0.48
C SER A 190 13.93 23.15 -0.23
N THR A 191 14.38 24.36 0.06
CA THR A 191 15.63 24.94 -0.48
C THR A 191 16.76 24.99 0.53
N LEU A 192 16.53 24.55 1.79
CA LEU A 192 17.53 24.52 2.85
C LEU A 192 18.19 23.15 2.94
N ALA A 193 19.43 23.02 2.44
CA ALA A 193 20.17 21.76 2.47
C ALA A 193 20.41 21.26 3.92
N GLU A 194 20.73 22.17 4.84
CA GLU A 194 20.97 21.89 6.27
C GLU A 194 19.70 21.59 7.06
N GLY A 195 18.53 21.96 6.53
CA GLY A 195 17.26 21.77 7.20
C GLY A 195 17.05 22.66 8.44
N LEU A 196 16.14 22.25 9.33
CA LEU A 196 15.81 22.98 10.56
C LEU A 196 15.95 22.06 11.79
N LYS A 197 16.44 22.65 12.90
CA LYS A 197 16.75 21.97 14.16
C LYS A 197 15.80 22.36 15.29
N GLY A 198 15.64 21.49 16.28
CA GLY A 198 15.06 21.75 17.60
C GLY A 198 13.87 22.70 17.59
N LYS A 199 13.97 23.76 18.37
CA LYS A 199 12.89 24.75 18.55
C LYS A 199 12.37 25.35 17.23
N ARG A 200 13.25 25.64 16.27
CA ARG A 200 12.84 26.25 14.99
C ARG A 200 12.05 25.26 14.13
N ALA A 201 12.42 23.99 14.15
CA ALA A 201 11.65 22.94 13.46
C ALA A 201 10.23 22.81 14.06
N LYS A 202 10.10 22.87 15.39
CA LYS A 202 8.83 22.89 16.10
C LYS A 202 7.99 24.14 15.76
N GLU A 203 8.58 25.33 15.82
CA GLU A 203 7.92 26.60 15.49
C GLU A 203 7.37 26.64 14.05
N TRP A 204 8.00 25.93 13.14
CA TRP A 204 7.54 25.81 11.76
C TRP A 204 6.51 24.69 11.56
N GLY A 205 6.26 23.86 12.58
CA GLY A 205 5.34 22.73 12.50
C GLY A 205 5.92 21.50 11.82
N LEU A 206 7.24 21.47 11.59
CA LEU A 206 7.92 20.33 10.96
C LEU A 206 7.97 19.10 11.87
N ILE A 207 8.02 19.33 13.19
CA ILE A 207 7.99 18.34 14.25
C ILE A 207 6.97 18.73 15.31
N ASP A 208 6.52 17.79 16.12
CA ASP A 208 5.57 18.04 17.20
C ASP A 208 6.29 18.54 18.46
N ASP A 209 7.45 17.94 18.80
CA ASP A 209 8.31 18.45 19.87
C ASP A 209 9.78 18.02 19.69
N SER A 210 10.66 18.60 20.53
CA SER A 210 12.05 18.17 20.64
C SER A 210 12.45 18.05 22.11
N PHE A 211 13.31 17.06 22.43
CA PHE A 211 13.74 16.78 23.78
C PHE A 211 15.26 16.65 23.85
N PRO A 212 15.91 17.17 24.92
CA PRO A 212 17.33 16.97 25.16
C PRO A 212 17.70 15.48 25.15
N THR A 213 18.88 15.15 24.68
CA THR A 213 19.37 13.76 24.59
C THR A 213 19.16 12.94 25.86
N SER A 214 19.38 13.56 27.03
CA SER A 214 19.23 12.90 28.34
C SER A 214 17.79 12.57 28.72
N LYS A 215 16.79 13.21 28.09
CA LYS A 215 15.36 13.00 28.36
C LYS A 215 14.61 12.42 27.15
N PHE A 216 15.27 12.22 26.04
CA PHE A 216 14.60 11.85 24.80
C PHE A 216 13.81 10.54 24.94
N GLN A 217 14.48 9.47 25.37
CA GLN A 217 13.83 8.15 25.50
C GLN A 217 12.67 8.19 26.51
N GLU A 218 12.90 8.77 27.71
CA GLU A 218 11.86 8.89 28.74
C GLU A 218 10.62 9.65 28.22
N SER A 219 10.84 10.71 27.44
CA SER A 219 9.75 11.52 26.88
C SER A 219 8.97 10.76 25.80
N ILE A 220 9.66 9.98 24.95
CA ILE A 220 9.02 9.12 23.96
C ILE A 220 8.20 8.04 24.67
N ASP A 221 8.77 7.33 25.65
CA ASP A 221 8.09 6.27 26.37
C ASP A 221 6.83 6.77 27.07
N ALA A 222 6.92 7.91 27.74
CA ALA A 222 5.77 8.55 28.40
C ALA A 222 4.67 8.91 27.39
N ARG A 223 5.04 9.41 26.21
CA ARG A 223 4.07 9.73 25.16
C ARG A 223 3.41 8.50 24.58
N VAL A 224 4.19 7.47 24.29
CA VAL A 224 3.72 6.17 23.76
C VAL A 224 2.74 5.52 24.73
N GLN A 225 3.07 5.47 26.03
CA GLN A 225 2.18 4.94 27.07
C GLN A 225 0.87 5.72 27.16
N LYS A 226 0.93 7.05 27.05
CA LYS A 226 -0.26 7.91 27.03
C LYS A 226 -1.17 7.59 25.84
N ILE A 227 -0.61 7.38 24.64
CA ILE A 227 -1.39 7.03 23.44
C ILE A 227 -1.98 5.61 23.60
N ALA A 228 -1.16 4.64 24.01
CA ALA A 228 -1.60 3.26 24.21
C ALA A 228 -2.74 3.11 25.23
N GLY A 229 -2.70 3.92 26.30
CA GLY A 229 -3.72 3.95 27.35
C GLY A 229 -4.98 4.76 27.03
N ALA A 230 -4.92 5.68 26.05
CA ALA A 230 -6.06 6.54 25.71
C ALA A 230 -7.20 5.84 24.96
N ASN A 231 -6.91 4.74 24.28
CA ASN A 231 -7.90 3.93 23.59
C ASN A 231 -8.44 2.89 24.57
N GLY A 232 -9.69 3.10 25.04
CA GLY A 232 -10.38 2.25 26.01
C GLY A 232 -10.39 0.75 25.62
N ASP A 233 -10.91 -0.08 26.51
CA ASP A 233 -11.00 -1.53 26.38
C ASP A 233 -11.63 -1.97 25.04
N SER A 234 -10.79 -2.24 24.06
CA SER A 234 -11.22 -3.00 22.89
C SER A 234 -11.22 -4.49 23.25
N GLN A 235 -12.21 -5.21 22.80
CA GLN A 235 -12.23 -6.68 22.97
C GLN A 235 -10.90 -7.28 22.46
N PRO A 236 -10.36 -8.32 23.14
CA PRO A 236 -9.17 -8.99 22.69
C PRO A 236 -9.31 -9.45 21.24
N ARG A 237 -8.34 -9.11 20.42
CA ARG A 237 -8.28 -9.52 19.01
C ARG A 237 -7.18 -10.56 18.86
N THR A 238 -7.45 -11.62 18.10
CA THR A 238 -6.44 -12.63 17.76
C THR A 238 -5.96 -12.39 16.35
N GLY A 239 -4.66 -12.20 16.16
CA GLY A 239 -4.04 -12.03 14.85
C GLY A 239 -4.13 -13.28 13.98
N ILE A 240 -3.93 -13.11 12.70
CA ILE A 240 -3.79 -14.22 11.74
C ILE A 240 -2.36 -14.22 11.18
N LYS A 241 -1.80 -15.40 10.94
CA LYS A 241 -0.47 -15.51 10.36
C LYS A 241 -0.51 -15.26 8.85
N LEU A 242 0.38 -14.42 8.35
CA LEU A 242 0.62 -14.20 6.92
C LEU A 242 1.72 -15.15 6.44
N ASN A 243 1.34 -16.36 6.00
CA ASN A 243 2.30 -17.29 5.43
C ASN A 243 2.87 -16.74 4.11
N PRO A 244 4.14 -17.08 3.75
CA PRO A 244 4.71 -16.78 2.44
C PRO A 244 3.80 -17.29 1.32
N LEU A 245 3.71 -16.52 0.25
CA LEU A 245 2.99 -16.95 -0.94
C LEU A 245 3.76 -18.08 -1.62
N GLN A 246 3.01 -19.08 -2.09
CA GLN A 246 3.57 -20.12 -2.93
C GLN A 246 3.50 -19.64 -4.38
N VAL A 247 4.66 -19.38 -4.97
CA VAL A 247 4.76 -18.95 -6.37
C VAL A 247 5.77 -19.83 -7.11
N GLU A 248 5.38 -20.33 -8.27
CA GLU A 248 6.29 -20.97 -9.21
C GLU A 248 6.71 -19.93 -10.26
N ILE A 249 7.98 -19.52 -10.20
CA ILE A 249 8.55 -18.59 -11.17
C ILE A 249 9.13 -19.38 -12.33
N LYS A 250 8.48 -19.27 -13.48
CA LYS A 250 8.86 -19.94 -14.75
C LYS A 250 9.48 -18.93 -15.72
N PRO A 251 10.28 -19.37 -16.70
CA PRO A 251 10.75 -18.48 -17.76
C PRO A 251 9.62 -17.76 -18.49
N ALA A 252 8.44 -18.42 -18.62
CA ALA A 252 7.28 -17.87 -19.30
C ALA A 252 6.34 -17.07 -18.40
N GLY A 253 6.48 -17.08 -17.06
CA GLY A 253 5.52 -16.37 -16.20
C GLY A 253 5.59 -16.73 -14.73
N LEU A 254 4.52 -16.38 -14.02
CA LEU A 254 4.32 -16.63 -12.59
C LEU A 254 3.06 -17.48 -12.40
N GLU A 255 3.12 -18.47 -11.55
CA GLU A 255 1.98 -19.31 -11.21
C GLU A 255 1.78 -19.35 -9.69
N TYR A 256 0.70 -18.70 -9.24
CA TYR A 256 0.19 -18.77 -7.88
C TYR A 256 -1.06 -19.66 -7.84
N LYS A 257 -1.69 -19.75 -6.68
CA LYS A 257 -2.94 -20.50 -6.54
C LYS A 257 -4.11 -19.81 -7.29
N TYR A 258 -4.24 -18.50 -7.14
CA TYR A 258 -5.37 -17.73 -7.68
C TYR A 258 -4.97 -16.69 -8.74
N VAL A 259 -3.69 -16.49 -8.97
CA VAL A 259 -3.19 -15.54 -9.97
C VAL A 259 -2.16 -16.21 -10.86
N ASN A 260 -2.33 -16.08 -12.18
CA ASN A 260 -1.36 -16.54 -13.17
C ASN A 260 -0.95 -15.37 -14.06
N VAL A 261 0.34 -15.26 -14.35
CA VAL A 261 0.85 -14.29 -15.31
C VAL A 261 1.70 -14.99 -16.36
N ILE A 262 1.38 -14.77 -17.62
CA ILE A 262 2.16 -15.29 -18.75
C ILE A 262 2.78 -14.10 -19.49
N PHE A 263 4.11 -14.08 -19.64
CA PHE A 263 4.84 -13.01 -20.32
C PHE A 263 5.11 -13.35 -21.78
N ASN A 264 4.63 -12.51 -22.68
CA ASN A 264 5.08 -12.45 -24.08
C ASN A 264 6.06 -11.29 -24.23
N ARG A 265 7.35 -11.56 -23.97
CA ARG A 265 8.40 -10.52 -24.00
C ARG A 265 8.69 -10.01 -25.40
N GLU A 266 8.51 -10.84 -26.42
CA GLU A 266 8.69 -10.44 -27.82
C GLU A 266 7.67 -9.37 -28.22
N GLN A 267 6.39 -9.57 -27.85
CA GLN A 267 5.32 -8.63 -28.13
C GLN A 267 5.08 -7.62 -27.00
N ARG A 268 5.87 -7.70 -25.91
CA ARG A 268 5.86 -6.79 -24.77
C ARG A 268 4.51 -6.67 -24.04
N TYR A 269 3.79 -7.79 -23.95
CA TYR A 269 2.57 -7.86 -23.15
C TYR A 269 2.58 -9.07 -22.20
N ALA A 270 1.68 -9.02 -21.22
CA ALA A 270 1.41 -10.12 -20.31
C ALA A 270 -0.09 -10.45 -20.29
N ASP A 271 -0.44 -11.74 -20.17
CA ASP A 271 -1.77 -12.18 -19.77
C ASP A 271 -1.76 -12.41 -18.26
N LEU A 272 -2.57 -11.65 -17.52
CA LEU A 272 -2.78 -11.79 -16.09
C LEU A 272 -4.19 -12.36 -15.86
N THR A 273 -4.28 -13.57 -15.34
CA THR A 273 -5.55 -14.22 -15.02
C THR A 273 -5.73 -14.32 -13.52
N MET A 274 -6.87 -13.84 -13.03
CA MET A 274 -7.28 -13.99 -11.63
C MET A 274 -8.44 -14.98 -11.54
N HIS A 275 -8.27 -16.03 -10.72
CA HIS A 275 -9.26 -17.07 -10.51
C HIS A 275 -10.21 -16.68 -9.38
N GLY A 276 -11.50 -16.91 -9.59
CA GLY A 276 -12.53 -16.74 -8.58
C GLY A 276 -12.33 -17.67 -7.37
N PRO A 277 -13.17 -17.53 -6.33
CA PRO A 277 -13.05 -18.34 -5.13
C PRO A 277 -13.38 -19.81 -5.38
N ASP A 278 -12.83 -20.69 -4.52
CA ASP A 278 -13.25 -22.09 -4.42
C ASP A 278 -14.69 -22.18 -3.86
N ALA A 279 -15.34 -23.35 -4.02
CA ALA A 279 -16.78 -23.51 -3.72
C ALA A 279 -17.15 -23.40 -2.22
N ASP A 280 -16.24 -23.71 -1.30
CA ASP A 280 -16.49 -23.67 0.14
C ASP A 280 -16.31 -22.27 0.69
N LEU A 281 -17.37 -21.45 0.68
CA LEU A 281 -17.32 -20.05 1.06
C LEU A 281 -17.73 -19.85 2.52
N PRO A 282 -16.91 -19.17 3.36
CA PRO A 282 -17.31 -18.80 4.70
C PRO A 282 -18.46 -17.77 4.67
N THR A 283 -19.34 -17.85 5.68
CA THR A 283 -20.49 -16.96 5.83
C THR A 283 -20.40 -16.06 7.04
N SER A 284 -19.47 -16.34 7.95
CA SER A 284 -19.27 -15.63 9.21
C SER A 284 -17.83 -15.16 9.41
N ALA A 285 -17.67 -14.15 10.28
CA ALA A 285 -16.34 -13.64 10.66
C ALA A 285 -15.49 -14.71 11.37
N ASP A 286 -16.10 -15.62 12.12
CA ASP A 286 -15.38 -16.70 12.81
C ASP A 286 -14.82 -17.74 11.85
N GLU A 287 -15.54 -18.04 10.77
CA GLU A 287 -15.05 -18.91 9.70
C GLU A 287 -13.92 -18.22 8.93
N ILE A 288 -14.03 -16.93 8.64
CA ILE A 288 -12.97 -16.13 8.03
C ILE A 288 -11.73 -16.12 8.92
N GLN A 289 -11.89 -15.94 10.24
CA GLN A 289 -10.78 -15.98 11.21
C GLN A 289 -10.06 -17.33 11.21
N LYS A 290 -10.79 -18.44 11.08
CA LYS A 290 -10.19 -19.80 11.00
C LYS A 290 -9.40 -20.01 9.72
N LEU A 291 -9.87 -19.49 8.59
CA LEU A 291 -9.15 -19.54 7.31
C LEU A 291 -7.91 -18.63 7.32
N GLY A 292 -7.99 -17.52 8.05
CA GLY A 292 -6.88 -16.57 8.19
C GLY A 292 -6.32 -16.11 6.85
N GLY A 293 -5.00 -16.24 6.67
CA GLY A 293 -4.30 -15.82 5.44
C GLY A 293 -4.68 -16.58 4.19
N SER A 294 -5.33 -17.75 4.30
CA SER A 294 -5.80 -18.55 3.14
C SER A 294 -7.23 -18.22 2.69
N TYR A 295 -7.92 -17.30 3.38
CA TYR A 295 -9.21 -16.81 2.90
C TYR A 295 -9.05 -16.15 1.52
N TRP A 296 -9.87 -16.58 0.56
CA TRP A 296 -9.69 -16.25 -0.87
C TRP A 296 -9.43 -14.76 -1.14
N PRO A 297 -10.21 -13.77 -0.63
CA PRO A 297 -9.95 -12.36 -0.93
C PRO A 297 -8.57 -11.91 -0.45
N LEU A 298 -8.13 -12.36 0.73
CA LEU A 298 -6.82 -11.99 1.24
C LEU A 298 -5.70 -12.64 0.44
N GLN A 299 -5.80 -13.95 0.18
CA GLN A 299 -4.76 -14.68 -0.54
C GLN A 299 -4.67 -14.22 -1.99
N ALA A 300 -5.77 -14.17 -2.72
CA ALA A 300 -5.79 -13.80 -4.13
C ALA A 300 -5.32 -12.36 -4.38
N TYR A 301 -5.68 -11.43 -3.48
CA TYR A 301 -5.19 -10.06 -3.58
C TYR A 301 -3.72 -9.92 -3.15
N ARG A 302 -3.20 -10.77 -2.24
CA ARG A 302 -1.76 -10.82 -1.96
C ARG A 302 -0.97 -11.33 -3.16
N GLU A 303 -1.48 -12.34 -3.84
CA GLU A 303 -0.89 -12.89 -5.07
C GLU A 303 -0.91 -11.85 -6.21
N LEU A 304 -2.02 -11.12 -6.36
CA LEU A 304 -2.13 -10.02 -7.32
C LEU A 304 -1.13 -8.89 -7.00
N ASP A 305 -0.98 -8.53 -5.73
CA ASP A 305 -0.04 -7.49 -5.28
C ASP A 305 1.41 -7.86 -5.63
N ASP A 306 1.81 -9.09 -5.31
CA ASP A 306 3.15 -9.61 -5.62
C ASP A 306 3.40 -9.68 -7.14
N ALA A 307 2.42 -10.15 -7.92
CA ALA A 307 2.49 -10.21 -9.37
C ALA A 307 2.63 -8.81 -10.01
N LEU A 308 1.88 -7.80 -9.50
CA LEU A 308 1.99 -6.42 -9.96
C LEU A 308 3.37 -5.83 -9.66
N LEU A 309 3.91 -6.07 -8.46
CA LEU A 309 5.25 -5.62 -8.06
C LEU A 309 6.34 -6.29 -8.90
N TYR A 310 6.20 -7.60 -9.12
CA TYR A 310 7.11 -8.34 -9.99
C TYR A 310 7.13 -7.75 -11.40
N MET A 311 5.96 -7.52 -12.01
CA MET A 311 5.86 -6.92 -13.34
C MET A 311 6.44 -5.51 -13.40
N ARG A 312 6.28 -4.70 -12.34
CA ARG A 312 6.80 -3.32 -12.31
C ARG A 312 8.32 -3.29 -12.37
N VAL A 313 8.97 -4.19 -11.63
CA VAL A 313 10.41 -4.08 -11.33
C VAL A 313 11.22 -5.09 -12.13
N ASN A 314 10.75 -6.32 -12.28
CA ASN A 314 11.48 -7.38 -12.96
C ASN A 314 11.17 -7.48 -14.46
N GLU A 315 10.01 -6.94 -14.90
CA GLU A 315 9.58 -6.98 -16.32
C GLU A 315 9.32 -5.55 -16.86
N PRO A 316 10.33 -4.65 -16.87
CA PRO A 316 10.14 -3.26 -17.27
C PRO A 316 9.74 -3.11 -18.75
N GLU A 317 10.10 -4.06 -19.61
CA GLU A 317 9.78 -4.06 -21.04
C GLU A 317 8.33 -4.43 -21.35
N ILE A 318 7.62 -5.09 -20.44
CA ILE A 318 6.18 -5.36 -20.59
C ILE A 318 5.42 -4.05 -20.47
N GLY A 319 4.78 -3.61 -21.54
CA GLY A 319 4.03 -2.35 -21.61
C GLY A 319 2.53 -2.51 -21.39
N LEU A 320 1.98 -3.69 -21.68
CA LEU A 320 0.56 -4.02 -21.61
C LEU A 320 0.34 -5.26 -20.76
N ALA A 321 -0.69 -5.26 -19.92
CA ALA A 321 -1.22 -6.46 -19.28
C ALA A 321 -2.70 -6.64 -19.63
N CYS A 322 -3.04 -7.79 -20.21
CA CYS A 322 -4.41 -8.23 -20.46
C CYS A 322 -4.93 -8.92 -19.20
N ILE A 323 -5.91 -8.31 -18.54
CA ILE A 323 -6.53 -8.86 -17.34
C ILE A 323 -7.70 -9.75 -17.72
N ARG A 324 -7.68 -10.97 -17.23
CA ARG A 324 -8.75 -11.98 -17.38
C ARG A 324 -9.21 -12.43 -16.00
N THR A 325 -10.42 -12.94 -15.91
CA THR A 325 -10.92 -13.63 -14.73
C THR A 325 -11.56 -14.94 -15.15
N THR A 326 -11.48 -15.97 -14.31
CA THR A 326 -12.14 -17.25 -14.54
C THR A 326 -12.79 -17.74 -13.26
N GLY A 327 -14.03 -18.24 -13.33
CA GLY A 327 -14.75 -18.73 -12.16
C GLY A 327 -16.25 -18.47 -12.24
N ASN A 328 -16.90 -18.55 -11.08
CA ASN A 328 -18.34 -18.39 -10.95
C ASN A 328 -18.68 -16.97 -10.42
N ILE A 329 -19.55 -16.27 -11.11
CA ILE A 329 -20.04 -14.93 -10.72
C ILE A 329 -20.76 -14.96 -9.37
N ASP A 330 -21.62 -15.96 -9.14
CA ASP A 330 -22.42 -16.06 -7.91
C ASP A 330 -21.51 -16.27 -6.69
N ASP A 331 -20.41 -17.00 -6.81
CA ASP A 331 -19.46 -17.22 -5.72
C ASP A 331 -18.71 -15.93 -5.38
N VAL A 332 -18.29 -15.15 -6.38
CA VAL A 332 -17.67 -13.83 -6.13
C VAL A 332 -18.66 -12.88 -5.41
N LEU A 333 -19.91 -12.85 -5.84
CA LEU A 333 -20.95 -12.03 -5.20
C LEU A 333 -21.27 -12.52 -3.78
N ALA A 334 -21.22 -13.82 -3.51
CA ALA A 334 -21.39 -14.38 -2.17
C ALA A 334 -20.27 -13.96 -1.22
N VAL A 335 -19.01 -13.96 -1.70
CA VAL A 335 -17.86 -13.42 -0.95
C VAL A 335 -18.08 -11.96 -0.60
N ASP A 336 -18.46 -11.13 -1.56
CA ASP A 336 -18.69 -9.69 -1.34
C ASP A 336 -19.79 -9.45 -0.31
N LYS A 337 -20.88 -10.22 -0.39
CA LYS A 337 -21.96 -10.18 0.59
C LYS A 337 -21.47 -10.51 2.00
N THR A 338 -20.64 -11.54 2.13
CA THR A 338 -20.05 -11.95 3.42
C THR A 338 -19.12 -10.88 3.98
N LEU A 339 -18.26 -10.29 3.14
CA LEU A 339 -17.38 -9.18 3.54
C LEU A 339 -18.17 -8.00 4.08
N LEU A 340 -19.22 -7.58 3.37
CA LEU A 340 -20.06 -6.45 3.78
C LEU A 340 -20.88 -6.72 5.03
N ALA A 341 -21.43 -7.93 5.16
CA ALA A 341 -22.19 -8.34 6.35
C ALA A 341 -21.34 -8.36 7.64
N ASN A 342 -20.02 -8.55 7.49
CA ASN A 342 -19.07 -8.64 8.60
C ASN A 342 -18.07 -7.47 8.64
N LYS A 343 -18.29 -6.36 7.93
CA LYS A 343 -17.35 -5.24 7.78
C LYS A 343 -16.91 -4.58 9.10
N ASP A 344 -17.70 -4.72 10.16
CA ASP A 344 -17.38 -4.18 11.48
C ASP A 344 -16.41 -5.08 12.27
N ASN A 345 -16.23 -6.35 11.83
CA ASN A 345 -15.17 -7.21 12.35
C ASN A 345 -13.80 -6.66 11.90
N TRP A 346 -12.83 -6.63 12.83
CA TRP A 346 -11.51 -6.05 12.59
C TRP A 346 -10.78 -6.70 11.41
N LEU A 347 -10.80 -8.04 11.31
CA LEU A 347 -10.10 -8.79 10.27
C LEU A 347 -10.73 -8.58 8.89
N VAL A 348 -12.08 -8.64 8.83
CA VAL A 348 -12.81 -8.41 7.58
C VAL A 348 -12.57 -7.00 7.07
N ARG A 349 -12.57 -6.00 7.96
CA ARG A 349 -12.24 -4.63 7.62
C ARG A 349 -10.81 -4.51 7.08
N GLU A 350 -9.81 -5.15 7.72
CA GLU A 350 -8.43 -5.13 7.24
C GLU A 350 -8.29 -5.79 5.86
N ILE A 351 -9.05 -6.85 5.58
CA ILE A 351 -9.08 -7.49 4.26
C ILE A 351 -9.64 -6.53 3.21
N ILE A 352 -10.76 -5.86 3.46
CA ILE A 352 -11.35 -4.86 2.54
C ILE A 352 -10.36 -3.72 2.29
N LEU A 353 -9.72 -3.21 3.33
CA LEU A 353 -8.69 -2.16 3.21
C LEU A 353 -7.47 -2.63 2.41
N TYR A 354 -7.08 -3.90 2.57
CA TYR A 354 -5.99 -4.49 1.81
C TYR A 354 -6.33 -4.58 0.32
N MET A 355 -7.52 -5.11 -0.02
CA MET A 355 -8.02 -5.14 -1.39
C MET A 355 -8.01 -3.76 -2.03
N ALA A 356 -8.47 -2.73 -1.30
CA ALA A 356 -8.45 -1.35 -1.77
C ALA A 356 -7.02 -0.84 -2.03
N ARG A 357 -6.02 -1.21 -1.20
CA ARG A 357 -4.61 -0.84 -1.42
C ARG A 357 -4.04 -1.49 -2.67
N VAL A 358 -4.31 -2.77 -2.89
CA VAL A 358 -3.85 -3.49 -4.08
C VAL A 358 -4.47 -2.90 -5.36
N LEU A 359 -5.76 -2.59 -5.34
CA LEU A 359 -6.43 -1.92 -6.46
C LEU A 359 -5.86 -0.51 -6.72
N ARG A 360 -5.48 0.25 -5.69
CA ARG A 360 -4.78 1.53 -5.86
C ARG A 360 -3.40 1.34 -6.48
N ARG A 361 -2.68 0.25 -6.15
CA ARG A 361 -1.43 -0.11 -6.80
C ARG A 361 -1.63 -0.42 -8.28
N LEU A 362 -2.70 -1.12 -8.64
CA LEU A 362 -3.09 -1.34 -10.03
C LEU A 362 -3.31 -0.01 -10.75
N ASP A 363 -4.13 0.88 -10.18
CA ASP A 363 -4.41 2.22 -10.75
C ASP A 363 -3.12 3.03 -11.01
N LEU A 364 -2.08 2.87 -10.17
CA LEU A 364 -0.83 3.63 -10.22
C LEU A 364 0.30 2.92 -10.95
N THR A 365 0.08 1.71 -11.46
CA THR A 365 1.08 0.96 -12.22
C THR A 365 1.22 1.56 -13.62
N ALA A 366 2.45 1.95 -14.00
CA ALA A 366 2.74 2.59 -15.30
C ALA A 366 2.82 1.55 -16.43
N LYS A 367 1.76 0.76 -16.57
CA LYS A 367 1.52 -0.17 -17.69
C LYS A 367 0.10 0.03 -18.16
N SER A 368 -0.20 -0.25 -19.43
CA SER A 368 -1.59 -0.30 -19.88
C SER A 368 -2.25 -1.58 -19.41
N PHE A 369 -3.50 -1.49 -18.96
CA PHE A 369 -4.31 -2.65 -18.56
C PHE A 369 -5.54 -2.75 -19.46
N PHE A 370 -5.74 -3.91 -20.06
CA PHE A 370 -6.93 -4.20 -20.86
C PHE A 370 -7.69 -5.37 -20.23
N ALA A 371 -8.94 -5.13 -19.83
CA ALA A 371 -9.81 -6.20 -19.37
C ALA A 371 -10.39 -6.95 -20.58
N ILE A 372 -10.21 -8.27 -20.60
CA ILE A 372 -10.70 -9.17 -21.63
C ILE A 372 -11.84 -9.99 -21.06
N ILE A 373 -13.05 -9.75 -21.55
CA ILE A 373 -14.28 -10.34 -21.03
C ILE A 373 -14.79 -11.36 -22.05
N GLU A 374 -14.74 -12.63 -21.67
CA GLU A 374 -15.00 -13.78 -22.52
C GLU A 374 -15.80 -14.84 -21.77
N PRO A 375 -16.29 -15.92 -22.42
CA PRO A 375 -16.97 -17.00 -21.73
C PRO A 375 -16.16 -17.56 -20.56
N GLY A 376 -16.81 -17.77 -19.42
CA GLY A 376 -16.14 -18.23 -18.19
C GLY A 376 -15.50 -17.10 -17.36
N SER A 377 -15.54 -15.84 -17.84
CA SER A 377 -15.13 -14.68 -17.03
C SER A 377 -16.07 -14.46 -15.86
N CYS A 378 -15.50 -14.12 -14.68
CA CYS A 378 -16.25 -13.77 -13.47
C CYS A 378 -15.98 -12.33 -13.01
N PHE A 379 -16.00 -11.37 -13.93
CA PHE A 379 -15.93 -9.95 -13.59
C PHE A 379 -17.20 -9.52 -12.86
N ALA A 380 -17.23 -9.78 -11.55
CA ALA A 380 -18.33 -9.46 -10.67
C ALA A 380 -17.80 -8.82 -9.39
N GLY A 381 -18.58 -7.95 -8.76
CA GLY A 381 -18.27 -7.37 -7.46
C GLY A 381 -16.81 -6.88 -7.34
N ASN A 382 -16.05 -7.43 -6.39
CA ASN A 382 -14.65 -7.04 -6.19
C ASN A 382 -13.76 -7.31 -7.43
N LEU A 383 -13.99 -8.38 -8.20
CA LEU A 383 -13.26 -8.65 -9.43
C LEU A 383 -13.68 -7.72 -10.59
N LEU A 384 -14.89 -7.14 -10.53
CA LEU A 384 -15.28 -6.09 -11.48
C LEU A 384 -14.42 -4.82 -11.32
N GLU A 385 -13.88 -4.56 -10.13
CA GLU A 385 -12.98 -3.44 -9.90
C GLU A 385 -11.71 -3.52 -10.77
N LEU A 386 -11.24 -4.72 -11.12
CA LEU A 386 -10.10 -4.91 -12.04
C LEU A 386 -10.44 -4.40 -13.45
N MET A 387 -11.65 -4.70 -13.93
CA MET A 387 -12.14 -4.18 -15.21
C MET A 387 -12.33 -2.66 -15.15
N LEU A 388 -12.89 -2.14 -14.05
CA LEU A 388 -13.10 -0.71 -13.85
C LEU A 388 -11.77 0.06 -13.70
N ALA A 389 -10.71 -0.57 -13.20
CA ALA A 389 -9.36 -0.01 -13.11
C ALA A 389 -8.62 -0.04 -14.45
N SER A 390 -9.01 -0.93 -15.36
CA SER A 390 -8.34 -1.09 -16.67
C SER A 390 -8.54 0.12 -17.57
N ASP A 391 -7.55 0.45 -18.41
CA ASP A 391 -7.61 1.54 -19.38
C ASP A 391 -8.68 1.29 -20.43
N ARG A 392 -8.84 0.03 -20.83
CA ARG A 392 -9.85 -0.42 -21.80
C ARG A 392 -10.45 -1.75 -21.38
N SER A 393 -11.69 -1.98 -21.81
CA SER A 393 -12.40 -3.23 -21.61
C SER A 393 -12.94 -3.73 -22.95
N TYR A 394 -12.67 -4.97 -23.28
CA TYR A 394 -13.11 -5.64 -24.49
C TYR A 394 -13.97 -6.83 -24.12
N MET A 395 -15.19 -6.87 -24.62
CA MET A 395 -16.14 -7.95 -24.38
C MET A 395 -16.42 -8.67 -25.69
N LEU A 396 -16.27 -10.01 -25.66
CA LEU A 396 -16.59 -10.83 -26.83
C LEU A 396 -18.08 -10.68 -27.15
N ASN A 397 -18.38 -10.37 -28.39
CA ASN A 397 -19.75 -10.32 -28.88
C ASN A 397 -20.10 -11.65 -29.54
N ASN A 398 -20.50 -12.63 -28.73
CA ASN A 398 -20.98 -13.92 -29.20
C ASN A 398 -22.46 -14.09 -28.82
N PRO A 399 -23.41 -14.13 -29.79
CA PRO A 399 -24.83 -14.26 -29.49
C PRO A 399 -25.21 -15.63 -28.91
N ASP A 400 -24.38 -16.67 -29.15
CA ASP A 400 -24.63 -18.03 -28.71
C ASP A 400 -24.14 -18.31 -27.28
N GLU A 401 -23.36 -17.41 -26.69
CA GLU A 401 -22.81 -17.55 -25.35
C GLU A 401 -23.20 -16.38 -24.44
N ARG A 402 -23.69 -16.70 -23.26
CA ARG A 402 -24.01 -15.70 -22.26
C ARG A 402 -22.74 -15.24 -21.55
N ILE A 403 -22.37 -13.99 -21.76
CA ILE A 403 -21.27 -13.32 -21.07
C ILE A 403 -21.87 -12.23 -20.18
N GLU A 404 -21.56 -12.23 -18.89
CA GLU A 404 -22.18 -11.36 -17.89
C GLU A 404 -21.14 -10.59 -17.08
N LEU A 405 -21.56 -9.43 -16.64
CA LEU A 405 -20.90 -8.61 -15.63
C LEU A 405 -21.88 -8.38 -14.49
N ALA A 406 -21.40 -8.40 -13.24
CA ALA A 406 -22.28 -8.20 -12.10
C ALA A 406 -21.71 -7.18 -11.11
N LEU A 407 -22.57 -6.33 -10.57
CA LEU A 407 -22.23 -5.38 -9.52
C LEU A 407 -22.56 -5.96 -8.15
N SER A 408 -21.77 -5.60 -7.15
CA SER A 408 -22.11 -5.75 -5.74
C SER A 408 -22.12 -4.39 -5.04
N GLU A 409 -22.60 -4.35 -3.80
CA GLU A 409 -22.53 -3.15 -2.97
C GLU A 409 -21.09 -2.68 -2.68
N LEU A 410 -20.07 -3.57 -2.79
CA LEU A 410 -18.66 -3.16 -2.67
C LEU A 410 -18.24 -2.13 -3.73
N ASN A 411 -18.84 -2.17 -4.93
CA ASN A 411 -18.52 -1.24 -6.01
C ASN A 411 -19.00 0.20 -5.75
N HIS A 412 -19.85 0.41 -4.73
CA HIS A 412 -20.39 1.71 -4.37
C HIS A 412 -19.49 2.53 -3.42
N GLY A 413 -18.22 2.18 -3.27
CA GLY A 413 -17.24 2.99 -2.56
C GLY A 413 -16.49 2.30 -1.43
N ALA A 414 -16.69 0.99 -1.20
CA ALA A 414 -15.92 0.23 -0.23
C ALA A 414 -14.46 0.04 -0.65
N LEU A 415 -14.18 0.11 -1.95
CA LEU A 415 -12.85 -0.05 -2.55
C LEU A 415 -12.42 1.23 -3.30
N PRO A 416 -12.19 2.36 -2.59
CA PRO A 416 -11.96 3.65 -3.24
C PRO A 416 -10.58 3.74 -3.92
N MET A 417 -10.52 4.56 -4.98
CA MET A 417 -9.27 5.04 -5.56
C MET A 417 -8.54 5.99 -4.59
N SER A 418 -7.31 6.37 -4.92
CA SER A 418 -6.48 7.27 -4.10
C SER A 418 -7.12 8.66 -3.87
N ASN A 419 -8.03 9.09 -4.74
CA ASN A 419 -8.78 10.34 -4.60
C ASN A 419 -10.10 10.20 -3.79
N GLY A 420 -10.35 9.04 -3.19
CA GLY A 420 -11.54 8.74 -2.39
C GLY A 420 -12.80 8.41 -3.20
N LEU A 421 -12.75 8.40 -4.54
CA LEU A 421 -13.90 8.08 -5.39
C LEU A 421 -13.96 6.58 -5.71
N ALA A 422 -15.18 6.05 -5.82
CA ALA A 422 -15.38 4.73 -6.42
C ALA A 422 -15.02 4.76 -7.92
N ARG A 423 -14.40 3.67 -8.44
CA ARG A 423 -14.09 3.54 -9.87
C ARG A 423 -15.35 3.61 -10.71
N LEU A 424 -16.41 2.95 -10.28
CA LEU A 424 -17.72 3.04 -10.91
C LEU A 424 -18.23 4.48 -11.01
N GLN A 425 -18.16 5.25 -9.92
CA GLN A 425 -18.55 6.66 -9.89
C GLN A 425 -17.71 7.50 -10.86
N SER A 426 -16.41 7.27 -10.93
CA SER A 426 -15.49 7.99 -11.83
C SER A 426 -15.82 7.70 -13.30
N ARG A 427 -16.10 6.45 -13.65
CA ARG A 427 -16.46 6.02 -15.00
C ARG A 427 -17.81 6.60 -15.46
N LEU A 428 -18.77 6.74 -14.55
CA LEU A 428 -20.13 7.19 -14.85
C LEU A 428 -20.35 8.69 -14.67
N ARG A 429 -19.43 9.44 -14.07
CA ARG A 429 -19.55 10.90 -13.83
C ARG A 429 -19.87 11.72 -15.09
N ARG A 430 -19.47 11.27 -16.25
CA ARG A 430 -19.79 11.92 -17.53
C ARG A 430 -21.24 11.68 -17.99
N ARG A 431 -22.02 10.84 -17.29
CA ARG A 431 -23.41 10.49 -17.62
C ARG A 431 -24.27 10.46 -16.35
N SER A 432 -24.60 11.64 -15.81
CA SER A 432 -25.42 11.78 -14.59
C SER A 432 -26.76 11.03 -14.60
N ARG A 433 -27.29 10.67 -15.77
CA ARG A 433 -28.52 9.86 -15.93
C ARG A 433 -28.32 8.35 -15.68
N ALA A 434 -27.11 7.81 -15.84
CA ALA A 434 -26.85 6.38 -15.65
C ALA A 434 -26.78 6.00 -14.17
N LEU A 435 -26.31 6.88 -13.29
CA LEU A 435 -26.29 6.66 -11.83
C LEU A 435 -27.71 6.51 -11.24
N PHE A 436 -28.71 7.23 -11.80
CA PHE A 436 -30.10 7.11 -11.36
C PHE A 436 -30.74 5.76 -11.71
N CYS A 437 -30.33 5.14 -12.82
CA CYS A 437 -30.82 3.80 -13.20
C CYS A 437 -30.29 2.68 -12.26
N PHE A 438 -29.09 2.84 -11.70
CA PHE A 438 -28.52 1.82 -10.79
C PHE A 438 -29.15 1.85 -9.39
N HIS A 439 -29.58 3.01 -8.90
CA HIS A 439 -30.29 3.09 -7.59
C HIS A 439 -31.68 2.43 -7.61
N THR A 440 -32.29 2.29 -8.77
CA THR A 440 -33.61 1.67 -8.91
C THR A 440 -33.55 0.15 -9.07
N ILE A 441 -32.36 -0.41 -9.35
CA ILE A 441 -32.17 -1.86 -9.54
C ILE A 441 -31.88 -2.59 -8.22
N THR A 442 -31.46 -1.90 -7.18
CA THR A 442 -31.03 -2.51 -5.89
C THR A 442 -32.18 -2.84 -4.92
N THR A 443 -33.45 -2.60 -5.22
CA THR A 443 -34.57 -2.84 -4.30
C THR A 443 -35.52 -3.98 -4.67
N GLY A 444 -35.16 -4.82 -5.63
CA GLY A 444 -36.03 -5.94 -6.05
C GLY A 444 -35.29 -7.28 -6.13
N THR A 445 -35.89 -8.32 -5.56
CA THR A 445 -35.50 -9.74 -5.64
C THR A 445 -35.65 -10.32 -7.05
N ALA A 446 -35.27 -9.59 -8.08
CA ALA A 446 -35.30 -10.06 -9.47
C ALA A 446 -33.86 -10.09 -10.02
N ARG A 447 -33.44 -11.26 -10.53
CA ARG A 447 -32.26 -11.39 -11.40
C ARG A 447 -32.39 -10.41 -12.57
N THR A 448 -31.84 -9.24 -12.43
CA THR A 448 -31.87 -8.24 -13.49
C THR A 448 -30.52 -8.29 -14.18
N SER A 449 -30.49 -8.89 -15.37
CA SER A 449 -29.35 -8.80 -16.30
C SER A 449 -29.21 -7.34 -16.72
N ALA A 450 -28.36 -6.58 -16.05
CA ALA A 450 -28.00 -5.23 -16.47
C ALA A 450 -27.08 -5.37 -17.68
N ARG A 451 -27.61 -5.16 -18.90
CA ARG A 451 -26.78 -4.92 -20.08
C ARG A 451 -26.05 -3.61 -19.87
N ILE A 452 -24.82 -3.66 -19.37
CA ILE A 452 -23.90 -2.52 -19.45
C ILE A 452 -23.40 -2.49 -20.91
N ILE A 453 -24.05 -1.72 -21.76
CA ILE A 453 -23.54 -1.44 -23.10
C ILE A 453 -22.41 -0.44 -22.91
N LEU A 454 -21.18 -0.93 -22.80
CA LEU A 454 -19.98 -0.12 -22.89
C LEU A 454 -19.78 0.24 -24.36
N TRP A 455 -20.23 1.43 -24.74
CA TRP A 455 -19.93 1.97 -26.07
C TRP A 455 -18.42 2.21 -26.15
N SER A 456 -17.77 1.52 -27.11
CA SER A 456 -16.44 1.90 -27.54
C SER A 456 -16.49 3.35 -28.01
N MET A 457 -15.77 4.24 -27.32
CA MET A 457 -15.46 5.54 -27.93
C MET A 457 -14.43 5.29 -29.03
N ARG A 458 -14.79 5.60 -30.26
CA ARG A 458 -13.86 5.81 -31.38
C ARG A 458 -12.99 7.05 -31.08
#